data_13d6f37d557dc8fe2671fcd03ce345f2
#
_entry.id   13d6f37d557dc8fe2671fcd03ce345f2
#
_cell.length_a   1.000
_cell.length_b   1.000
_cell.length_c   1.000
_cell.angle_alpha   90.00
_cell.angle_beta   90.00
_cell.angle_gamma   90.00
#
_symmetry.space_group_name_H-M   'P 1'
#
loop_
_entity.id
_entity.type
_entity.pdbx_description
1 polymer ?
#
loop_
_entity_poly.entity_id
_entity_poly.type
_entity_poly.pdbx_seq_one_letter_code
_entity_poly.pdbx_strand_id
1 'polypeptide(L)'
;MDKIAVLIPCYNESKTISKVVSDFKRELPDSVIYVYDNNSTDNTSELAEKAGAVVRREYKQGKGNVIRRMFREIDAECYIMVDGDDTYPAEDAKKMAELVLEKNVDMVVGDRLSSTYFTENKRPFHNLGNRTVRLGINNIFNCKIKDIMTGYRAMSYLFVKSFPVLSRGFEIETEMTIHAVDKNMAVENVVVGYRDRPEGSESKLNTVSDGIKVLKTIVKLWKNYKPFSFFTFIAVLLTVISAAVFIPVIFVPYIKTGLVPNFPTLIVLGFVMMGAIISFASGMILDTIIQKEKREFEYRLVSIWNSLWKK
;
A
#
# COMPACT_ATOMS: atom_id res chain seq x y z
N MET A 1 -20.55 16.87 -7.34
CA MET A 1 -19.81 15.79 -6.67
C MET A 1 -20.70 14.56 -6.70
N ASP A 2 -20.17 13.42 -7.16
CA ASP A 2 -20.92 12.17 -7.23
C ASP A 2 -21.15 11.61 -5.82
N LYS A 3 -22.26 10.92 -5.59
CA LYS A 3 -22.46 10.21 -4.32
C LYS A 3 -21.53 9.03 -4.21
N ILE A 4 -21.45 8.21 -5.27
CA ILE A 4 -20.53 7.07 -5.37
C ILE A 4 -19.84 7.12 -6.75
N ALA A 5 -18.52 7.08 -6.77
CA ALA A 5 -17.74 6.90 -7.98
C ALA A 5 -17.05 5.52 -7.96
N VAL A 6 -17.31 4.69 -8.96
CA VAL A 6 -16.60 3.42 -9.16
C VAL A 6 -15.41 3.67 -10.08
N LEU A 7 -14.20 3.38 -9.59
CA LEU A 7 -12.93 3.63 -10.26
C LEU A 7 -12.33 2.32 -10.76
N ILE A 8 -12.22 2.16 -12.07
CA ILE A 8 -11.73 0.95 -12.71
C ILE A 8 -10.51 1.28 -13.57
N PRO A 9 -9.27 1.11 -13.04
CA PRO A 9 -8.05 1.20 -13.85
C PRO A 9 -7.95 -0.03 -14.76
N CYS A 10 -7.81 0.17 -16.08
CA CYS A 10 -7.80 -0.90 -17.07
C CYS A 10 -6.53 -0.89 -17.94
N TYR A 11 -6.07 -2.10 -18.29
CA TYR A 11 -5.05 -2.35 -19.30
C TYR A 11 -5.24 -3.71 -19.93
N ASN A 12 -5.75 -3.76 -21.20
CA ASN A 12 -6.05 -4.99 -21.93
C ASN A 12 -7.02 -5.91 -21.18
N GLU A 13 -8.22 -5.41 -20.88
CA GLU A 13 -9.30 -6.13 -20.17
C GLU A 13 -10.58 -6.22 -21.02
N SER A 14 -10.46 -6.28 -22.36
CA SER A 14 -11.60 -6.32 -23.30
C SER A 14 -12.56 -7.49 -23.05
N LYS A 15 -12.08 -8.60 -22.47
CA LYS A 15 -12.91 -9.78 -22.18
C LYS A 15 -13.86 -9.60 -20.98
N THR A 16 -13.51 -8.73 -20.05
CA THR A 16 -14.17 -8.63 -18.75
C THR A 16 -14.84 -7.30 -18.49
N ILE A 17 -14.31 -6.22 -19.06
CA ILE A 17 -14.70 -4.86 -18.71
C ILE A 17 -16.19 -4.57 -18.88
N SER A 18 -16.83 -5.07 -19.95
CA SER A 18 -18.27 -4.86 -20.18
C SER A 18 -19.10 -5.46 -19.06
N LYS A 19 -18.76 -6.68 -18.62
CA LYS A 19 -19.43 -7.36 -17.52
C LYS A 19 -19.22 -6.62 -16.20
N VAL A 20 -17.98 -6.23 -15.88
CA VAL A 20 -17.65 -5.49 -14.67
C VAL A 20 -18.47 -4.20 -14.59
N VAL A 21 -18.48 -3.39 -15.65
CA VAL A 21 -19.27 -2.14 -15.70
C VAL A 21 -20.76 -2.42 -15.51
N SER A 22 -21.31 -3.44 -16.17
CA SER A 22 -22.73 -3.79 -16.08
C SER A 22 -23.12 -4.28 -14.68
N ASP A 23 -22.28 -5.10 -14.05
CA ASP A 23 -22.50 -5.63 -12.70
C ASP A 23 -22.47 -4.49 -11.67
N PHE A 24 -21.49 -3.58 -11.71
CA PHE A 24 -21.46 -2.43 -10.81
C PHE A 24 -22.60 -1.45 -11.04
N LYS A 25 -23.06 -1.27 -12.27
CA LYS A 25 -24.25 -0.46 -12.57
C LYS A 25 -25.53 -1.06 -11.97
N ARG A 26 -25.65 -2.39 -11.98
CA ARG A 26 -26.78 -3.10 -11.38
C ARG A 26 -26.79 -2.99 -9.86
N GLU A 27 -25.63 -3.20 -9.22
CA GLU A 27 -25.50 -3.21 -7.75
C GLU A 27 -25.51 -1.80 -7.13
N LEU A 28 -25.01 -0.81 -7.86
CA LEU A 28 -24.92 0.60 -7.45
C LEU A 28 -25.52 1.51 -8.53
N PRO A 29 -26.87 1.52 -8.71
CA PRO A 29 -27.51 2.23 -9.81
C PRO A 29 -27.29 3.74 -9.80
N ASP A 30 -27.09 4.34 -8.63
CA ASP A 30 -26.84 5.78 -8.44
C ASP A 30 -25.35 6.15 -8.54
N SER A 31 -24.47 5.20 -8.89
CA SER A 31 -23.05 5.46 -9.03
C SER A 31 -22.67 5.89 -10.44
N VAL A 32 -21.59 6.69 -10.52
CA VAL A 32 -20.91 6.96 -11.79
C VAL A 32 -19.72 6.03 -11.92
N ILE A 33 -19.63 5.30 -13.03
CA ILE A 33 -18.55 4.34 -13.27
C ILE A 33 -17.52 4.99 -14.19
N TYR A 34 -16.29 5.10 -13.70
CA TYR A 34 -15.13 5.65 -14.37
C TYR A 34 -14.14 4.56 -14.75
N VAL A 35 -13.91 4.40 -16.05
CA VAL A 35 -12.88 3.50 -16.58
C VAL A 35 -11.73 4.35 -17.11
N TYR A 36 -10.54 4.14 -16.58
CA TYR A 36 -9.34 4.80 -17.08
C TYR A 36 -8.45 3.79 -17.79
N ASP A 37 -8.40 3.91 -19.09
CA ASP A 37 -7.58 3.06 -19.95
C ASP A 37 -6.11 3.50 -19.91
N ASN A 38 -5.24 2.57 -19.59
CA ASN A 38 -3.80 2.80 -19.48
C ASN A 38 -3.03 2.25 -20.70
N ASN A 39 -3.35 2.79 -21.89
CA ASN A 39 -2.76 2.41 -23.17
C ASN A 39 -3.07 0.97 -23.59
N SER A 40 -4.31 0.51 -23.44
CA SER A 40 -4.74 -0.78 -24.00
C SER A 40 -4.54 -0.82 -25.51
N THR A 41 -4.18 -2.00 -26.00
CA THR A 41 -3.99 -2.31 -27.42
C THR A 41 -5.17 -3.08 -27.99
N ASP A 42 -6.15 -3.41 -27.14
CA ASP A 42 -7.41 -4.09 -27.46
C ASP A 42 -8.60 -3.12 -27.40
N ASN A 43 -9.82 -3.62 -27.55
CA ASN A 43 -11.04 -2.82 -27.56
C ASN A 43 -11.57 -2.49 -26.15
N THR A 44 -10.72 -2.48 -25.10
CA THR A 44 -11.13 -2.24 -23.70
C THR A 44 -11.91 -0.92 -23.57
N SER A 45 -11.41 0.19 -24.10
CA SER A 45 -12.06 1.51 -24.00
C SER A 45 -13.44 1.53 -24.65
N GLU A 46 -13.57 1.02 -25.88
CA GLU A 46 -14.83 1.01 -26.62
C GLU A 46 -15.91 0.16 -25.93
N LEU A 47 -15.49 -1.00 -25.39
CA LEU A 47 -16.38 -1.91 -24.68
C LEU A 47 -16.86 -1.32 -23.35
N ALA A 48 -16.00 -0.62 -22.62
CA ALA A 48 -16.35 0.07 -21.41
C ALA A 48 -17.36 1.21 -21.68
N GLU A 49 -17.14 2.01 -22.73
CA GLU A 49 -18.03 3.09 -23.13
C GLU A 49 -19.42 2.56 -23.55
N LYS A 50 -19.46 1.50 -24.35
CA LYS A 50 -20.72 0.83 -24.75
C LYS A 50 -21.49 0.26 -23.56
N ALA A 51 -20.80 -0.19 -22.51
CA ALA A 51 -21.42 -0.64 -21.26
C ALA A 51 -21.91 0.55 -20.40
N GLY A 52 -21.57 1.79 -20.77
CA GLY A 52 -22.05 3.04 -20.19
C GLY A 52 -21.14 3.58 -19.07
N ALA A 53 -19.85 3.29 -19.10
CA ALA A 53 -18.86 3.93 -18.26
C ALA A 53 -18.40 5.27 -18.85
N VAL A 54 -17.94 6.18 -17.99
CA VAL A 54 -17.20 7.37 -18.40
C VAL A 54 -15.76 6.95 -18.63
N VAL A 55 -15.31 6.92 -19.90
CA VAL A 55 -13.98 6.45 -20.27
C VAL A 55 -13.00 7.61 -20.41
N ARG A 56 -11.79 7.47 -19.83
CA ARG A 56 -10.68 8.40 -20.00
C ARG A 56 -9.39 7.63 -20.22
N ARG A 57 -8.39 8.26 -20.85
CA ARG A 57 -7.11 7.62 -21.16
C ARG A 57 -5.97 8.24 -20.37
N GLU A 58 -5.20 7.39 -19.64
CA GLU A 58 -3.95 7.77 -18.99
C GLU A 58 -2.76 7.27 -19.80
N TYR A 59 -1.96 8.19 -20.34
CA TYR A 59 -0.84 7.89 -21.22
C TYR A 59 0.43 7.41 -20.50
N LYS A 60 0.57 7.73 -19.20
CA LYS A 60 1.69 7.24 -18.39
C LYS A 60 1.39 5.84 -17.90
N GLN A 61 2.15 4.86 -18.41
CA GLN A 61 1.97 3.46 -18.05
C GLN A 61 2.17 3.22 -16.55
N GLY A 62 1.25 2.46 -15.93
CA GLY A 62 1.29 1.99 -14.54
C GLY A 62 0.06 2.34 -13.74
N LYS A 63 -0.45 1.38 -12.98
CA LYS A 63 -1.69 1.47 -12.18
C LYS A 63 -1.68 2.70 -11.24
N GLY A 64 -0.54 2.97 -10.58
CA GLY A 64 -0.42 4.14 -9.71
C GLY A 64 -0.57 5.47 -10.45
N ASN A 65 -0.14 5.58 -11.73
CA ASN A 65 -0.36 6.79 -12.51
C ASN A 65 -1.84 6.99 -12.85
N VAL A 66 -2.55 5.90 -13.16
CA VAL A 66 -3.99 5.91 -13.40
C VAL A 66 -4.75 6.39 -12.15
N ILE A 67 -4.48 5.77 -11.00
CA ILE A 67 -5.13 6.12 -9.73
C ILE A 67 -4.84 7.58 -9.34
N ARG A 68 -3.60 8.05 -9.52
CA ARG A 68 -3.24 9.46 -9.30
C ARG A 68 -4.10 10.40 -10.11
N ARG A 69 -4.36 10.09 -11.38
CA ARG A 69 -5.19 10.90 -12.25
C ARG A 69 -6.66 10.84 -11.83
N MET A 70 -7.20 9.64 -11.55
CA MET A 70 -8.56 9.46 -11.05
C MET A 70 -8.82 10.29 -9.79
N PHE A 71 -7.92 10.22 -8.80
CA PHE A 71 -8.05 10.94 -7.52
C PHE A 71 -8.01 12.46 -7.68
N ARG A 72 -7.35 12.97 -8.72
CA ARG A 72 -7.32 14.41 -9.02
C ARG A 72 -8.54 14.91 -9.76
N GLU A 73 -9.07 14.10 -10.69
CA GLU A 73 -10.10 14.53 -11.63
C GLU A 73 -11.52 14.25 -11.16
N ILE A 74 -11.71 13.28 -10.25
CA ILE A 74 -13.03 12.82 -9.81
C ILE A 74 -13.30 13.33 -8.40
N ASP A 75 -14.49 13.92 -8.20
CA ASP A 75 -15.00 14.33 -6.90
C ASP A 75 -16.24 13.49 -6.55
N ALA A 76 -16.14 12.67 -5.48
CA ALA A 76 -17.23 11.85 -4.98
C ALA A 76 -17.21 11.77 -3.44
N GLU A 77 -18.36 11.49 -2.81
CA GLU A 77 -18.42 11.25 -1.37
C GLU A 77 -17.80 9.90 -1.00
N CYS A 78 -18.04 8.89 -1.83
CA CYS A 78 -17.45 7.56 -1.71
C CYS A 78 -16.83 7.11 -3.04
N TYR A 79 -15.63 6.57 -2.97
CA TYR A 79 -14.91 6.01 -4.11
C TYR A 79 -14.78 4.50 -3.92
N ILE A 80 -15.27 3.73 -4.89
CA ILE A 80 -15.06 2.28 -4.96
C ILE A 80 -13.99 2.00 -6.01
N MET A 81 -12.82 1.56 -5.60
CA MET A 81 -11.77 1.12 -6.51
C MET A 81 -11.85 -0.39 -6.71
N VAL A 82 -11.80 -0.85 -7.95
CA VAL A 82 -11.84 -2.27 -8.31
C VAL A 82 -11.06 -2.52 -9.59
N ASP A 83 -10.50 -3.74 -9.73
CA ASP A 83 -9.80 -4.15 -10.96
C ASP A 83 -10.80 -4.52 -12.07
N GLY A 84 -10.42 -4.29 -13.33
CA GLY A 84 -11.27 -4.56 -14.50
C GLY A 84 -11.33 -6.02 -14.95
N ASP A 85 -10.74 -6.96 -14.19
CA ASP A 85 -10.52 -8.36 -14.57
C ASP A 85 -11.59 -9.36 -14.08
N ASP A 86 -12.72 -8.86 -13.57
CA ASP A 86 -13.86 -9.63 -13.04
C ASP A 86 -13.52 -10.57 -11.87
N THR A 87 -12.44 -10.30 -11.15
CA THR A 87 -12.05 -11.12 -9.99
C THR A 87 -12.83 -10.77 -8.72
N TYR A 88 -13.43 -9.58 -8.66
CA TYR A 88 -14.19 -9.10 -7.50
C TYR A 88 -15.68 -8.96 -7.81
N PRO A 89 -16.58 -9.62 -7.03
CA PRO A 89 -18.01 -9.47 -7.17
C PRO A 89 -18.48 -8.05 -6.85
N ALA A 90 -19.38 -7.51 -7.66
CA ALA A 90 -19.93 -6.16 -7.44
C ALA A 90 -20.91 -6.11 -6.25
N GLU A 91 -21.48 -7.25 -5.84
CA GLU A 91 -22.44 -7.40 -4.75
C GLU A 91 -21.90 -6.89 -3.41
N ASP A 92 -20.58 -7.03 -3.20
CA ASP A 92 -19.92 -6.60 -1.96
C ASP A 92 -19.74 -5.06 -1.88
N ALA A 93 -19.83 -4.35 -3.02
CA ALA A 93 -19.61 -2.91 -3.10
C ALA A 93 -20.60 -2.10 -2.24
N LYS A 94 -21.86 -2.51 -2.19
CA LYS A 94 -22.89 -1.82 -1.41
C LYS A 94 -22.53 -1.73 0.06
N LYS A 95 -22.17 -2.86 0.66
CA LYS A 95 -21.74 -2.92 2.07
C LYS A 95 -20.49 -2.08 2.34
N MET A 96 -19.53 -2.05 1.39
CA MET A 96 -18.32 -1.24 1.52
C MET A 96 -18.65 0.25 1.43
N ALA A 97 -19.57 0.65 0.51
CA ALA A 97 -20.01 2.04 0.38
C ALA A 97 -20.76 2.53 1.63
N GLU A 98 -21.64 1.71 2.20
CA GLU A 98 -22.38 2.01 3.43
C GLU A 98 -21.44 2.32 4.60
N LEU A 99 -20.35 1.58 4.76
CA LEU A 99 -19.35 1.85 5.82
C LEU A 99 -18.70 3.23 5.66
N VAL A 100 -18.42 3.64 4.43
CA VAL A 100 -17.84 4.95 4.16
C VAL A 100 -18.87 6.07 4.37
N LEU A 101 -20.08 5.92 3.79
CA LEU A 101 -21.09 6.98 3.77
C LEU A 101 -21.83 7.16 5.10
N GLU A 102 -22.06 6.06 5.85
CA GLU A 102 -22.88 6.10 7.07
C GLU A 102 -22.06 6.01 8.35
N LYS A 103 -20.93 5.27 8.32
CA LYS A 103 -20.08 5.07 9.51
C LYS A 103 -18.80 5.91 9.51
N ASN A 104 -18.64 6.79 8.53
CA ASN A 104 -17.46 7.67 8.39
C ASN A 104 -16.12 6.91 8.42
N VAL A 105 -16.08 5.71 7.81
CA VAL A 105 -14.83 4.97 7.63
C VAL A 105 -14.06 5.62 6.47
N ASP A 106 -12.77 5.90 6.69
CA ASP A 106 -11.94 6.53 5.67
C ASP A 106 -11.53 5.58 4.56
N MET A 107 -11.25 4.30 4.91
CA MET A 107 -10.92 3.27 3.94
C MET A 107 -11.46 1.91 4.36
N VAL A 108 -12.21 1.28 3.49
CA VAL A 108 -12.64 -0.12 3.61
C VAL A 108 -11.80 -0.99 2.70
N VAL A 109 -11.22 -2.04 3.25
CA VAL A 109 -10.37 -3.00 2.54
C VAL A 109 -11.15 -4.29 2.28
N GLY A 110 -11.29 -4.70 1.03
CA GLY A 110 -11.89 -5.97 0.65
C GLY A 110 -10.95 -7.15 1.00
N ASP A 111 -11.29 -7.90 2.03
CA ASP A 111 -10.53 -9.07 2.49
C ASP A 111 -10.94 -10.32 1.70
N ARG A 112 -10.24 -10.59 0.61
CA ARG A 112 -10.41 -11.82 -0.19
C ARG A 112 -9.77 -13.05 0.47
N LEU A 113 -8.75 -12.85 1.32
CA LEU A 113 -7.99 -13.94 1.92
C LEU A 113 -8.79 -14.72 2.98
N SER A 114 -9.83 -14.11 3.56
CA SER A 114 -10.76 -14.77 4.50
C SER A 114 -11.97 -15.42 3.79
N SER A 115 -12.04 -15.37 2.46
CA SER A 115 -13.12 -15.94 1.65
C SER A 115 -12.67 -17.20 0.87
N THR A 116 -13.18 -17.39 -0.33
CA THR A 116 -12.91 -18.51 -1.24
C THR A 116 -11.53 -18.48 -1.92
N TYR A 117 -10.73 -17.42 -1.70
CA TYR A 117 -9.47 -17.19 -2.38
C TYR A 117 -8.51 -18.39 -2.37
N PHE A 118 -8.38 -19.10 -1.23
CA PHE A 118 -7.49 -20.24 -1.10
C PHE A 118 -8.03 -21.53 -1.74
N THR A 119 -9.33 -21.62 -1.96
CA THR A 119 -9.96 -22.76 -2.63
C THR A 119 -9.87 -22.63 -4.16
N GLU A 120 -9.91 -21.39 -4.66
CA GLU A 120 -9.90 -21.07 -6.08
C GLU A 120 -8.48 -20.82 -6.61
N ASN A 121 -7.60 -20.18 -5.83
CA ASN A 121 -6.24 -19.84 -6.25
C ASN A 121 -5.20 -20.88 -5.79
N LYS A 122 -4.87 -21.85 -6.65
CA LYS A 122 -3.96 -22.98 -6.36
C LYS A 122 -2.45 -22.67 -6.51
N ARG A 123 -2.02 -21.40 -6.50
CA ARG A 123 -0.60 -21.02 -6.68
C ARG A 123 0.18 -21.10 -5.36
N PRO A 124 1.08 -22.10 -5.14
CA PRO A 124 1.63 -22.43 -3.81
C PRO A 124 2.55 -21.34 -3.21
N PHE A 125 3.26 -20.54 -3.99
CA PHE A 125 4.19 -19.54 -3.50
C PHE A 125 3.59 -18.13 -3.35
N HIS A 126 2.44 -17.85 -3.95
CA HIS A 126 1.77 -16.55 -3.87
C HIS A 126 1.23 -16.26 -2.46
N ASN A 127 0.80 -17.29 -1.76
CA ASN A 127 0.26 -17.22 -0.40
C ASN A 127 1.34 -16.89 0.64
N LEU A 128 2.56 -17.42 0.46
CA LEU A 128 3.69 -17.14 1.37
C LEU A 128 4.12 -15.66 1.28
N GLY A 129 4.19 -15.11 0.07
CA GLY A 129 4.49 -13.70 -0.16
C GLY A 129 3.50 -12.77 0.51
N ASN A 130 2.20 -12.95 0.27
CA ASN A 130 1.13 -12.15 0.88
C ASN A 130 1.14 -12.23 2.41
N ARG A 131 1.35 -13.44 2.98
CA ARG A 131 1.44 -13.64 4.43
C ARG A 131 2.64 -12.91 5.03
N THR A 132 3.81 -12.98 4.39
CA THR A 132 5.03 -12.30 4.86
C THR A 132 4.88 -10.79 4.82
N VAL A 133 4.32 -10.23 3.74
CA VAL A 133 4.03 -8.79 3.63
C VAL A 133 3.08 -8.34 4.71
N ARG A 134 1.96 -9.06 4.86
CA ARG A 134 0.95 -8.76 5.88
C ARG A 134 1.54 -8.76 7.28
N LEU A 135 2.29 -9.81 7.65
CA LEU A 135 2.91 -9.91 8.96
C LEU A 135 3.94 -8.79 9.18
N GLY A 136 4.79 -8.52 8.19
CA GLY A 136 5.78 -7.44 8.27
C GLY A 136 5.12 -6.09 8.48
N ILE A 137 4.11 -5.73 7.69
CA ILE A 137 3.42 -4.45 7.80
C ILE A 137 2.62 -4.37 9.10
N ASN A 138 1.85 -5.40 9.46
CA ASN A 138 1.08 -5.39 10.70
C ASN A 138 1.96 -5.24 11.93
N ASN A 139 3.16 -5.88 11.97
CA ASN A 139 4.09 -5.73 13.08
C ASN A 139 4.76 -4.34 13.10
N ILE A 140 5.23 -3.84 11.95
CA ILE A 140 5.91 -2.54 11.87
C ILE A 140 4.96 -1.40 12.21
N PHE A 141 3.72 -1.48 11.73
CA PHE A 141 2.72 -0.40 11.86
C PHE A 141 1.68 -0.65 12.97
N ASN A 142 1.78 -1.79 13.68
CA ASN A 142 0.84 -2.19 14.74
C ASN A 142 -0.63 -2.12 14.29
N CYS A 143 -0.93 -2.69 13.12
CA CYS A 143 -2.26 -2.71 12.53
C CYS A 143 -2.79 -4.15 12.34
N LYS A 144 -4.08 -4.27 12.02
CA LYS A 144 -4.76 -5.58 11.86
C LYS A 144 -5.40 -5.71 10.47
N ILE A 145 -4.70 -5.30 9.44
CA ILE A 145 -5.20 -5.40 8.07
C ILE A 145 -5.03 -6.82 7.56
N LYS A 146 -6.10 -7.38 7.00
CA LYS A 146 -6.14 -8.78 6.59
C LYS A 146 -5.62 -8.99 5.16
N ASP A 147 -5.99 -8.12 4.22
CA ASP A 147 -5.50 -8.17 2.83
C ASP A 147 -4.94 -6.82 2.40
N ILE A 148 -3.61 -6.70 2.39
CA ILE A 148 -2.92 -5.43 2.08
C ILE A 148 -2.83 -5.19 0.58
N MET A 149 -2.84 -6.26 -0.22
CA MET A 149 -2.57 -6.23 -1.66
C MET A 149 -3.85 -6.30 -2.50
N THR A 150 -5.03 -6.18 -1.88
CA THR A 150 -6.30 -6.17 -2.61
C THR A 150 -6.48 -4.88 -3.38
N GLY A 151 -6.95 -4.98 -4.63
CA GLY A 151 -7.40 -3.86 -5.46
C GLY A 151 -8.81 -3.37 -5.12
N TYR A 152 -9.60 -4.14 -4.34
CA TYR A 152 -10.98 -3.80 -4.02
C TYR A 152 -11.06 -2.99 -2.73
N ARG A 153 -11.37 -1.72 -2.85
CA ARG A 153 -11.40 -0.75 -1.74
C ARG A 153 -12.53 0.23 -1.88
N ALA A 154 -13.12 0.63 -0.74
CA ALA A 154 -13.94 1.82 -0.67
C ALA A 154 -13.22 2.90 0.13
N MET A 155 -13.34 4.16 -0.28
CA MET A 155 -12.57 5.27 0.31
C MET A 155 -13.43 6.52 0.42
N SER A 156 -13.23 7.30 1.49
CA SER A 156 -13.86 8.59 1.69
C SER A 156 -13.23 9.67 0.79
N TYR A 157 -13.95 10.75 0.59
CA TYR A 157 -13.42 11.96 -0.06
C TYR A 157 -12.16 12.46 0.66
N LEU A 158 -12.18 12.45 1.98
CA LEU A 158 -11.08 12.92 2.81
C LEU A 158 -9.82 12.10 2.56
N PHE A 159 -9.94 10.77 2.54
CA PHE A 159 -8.83 9.89 2.21
C PHE A 159 -8.28 10.20 0.81
N VAL A 160 -9.14 10.19 -0.22
CA VAL A 160 -8.72 10.34 -1.62
C VAL A 160 -8.04 11.69 -1.87
N LYS A 161 -8.55 12.77 -1.31
CA LYS A 161 -7.98 14.12 -1.53
C LYS A 161 -6.76 14.43 -0.67
N SER A 162 -6.54 13.67 0.41
CA SER A 162 -5.35 13.82 1.24
C SER A 162 -4.22 12.85 0.89
N PHE A 163 -4.49 11.78 0.15
CA PHE A 163 -3.52 10.74 -0.18
C PHE A 163 -2.56 11.16 -1.32
N PRO A 164 -1.26 11.30 -1.03
CA PRO A 164 -0.26 11.62 -2.06
C PRO A 164 0.14 10.34 -2.80
N VAL A 165 -0.40 10.07 -3.98
CA VAL A 165 -0.03 8.92 -4.80
C VAL A 165 1.41 9.06 -5.30
N LEU A 166 2.36 8.31 -4.75
CA LEU A 166 3.79 8.35 -5.12
C LEU A 166 4.19 7.14 -5.96
N SER A 167 3.61 5.99 -5.72
CA SER A 167 3.85 4.75 -6.47
C SER A 167 3.40 4.86 -7.93
N ARG A 168 4.11 4.16 -8.82
CA ARG A 168 3.77 4.10 -10.25
C ARG A 168 3.05 2.82 -10.64
N GLY A 169 3.25 1.74 -9.89
CA GLY A 169 2.78 0.38 -10.19
C GLY A 169 1.79 -0.16 -9.16
N PHE A 170 1.84 -1.47 -8.97
CA PHE A 170 0.97 -2.23 -8.06
C PHE A 170 1.31 -2.03 -6.58
N GLU A 171 2.39 -1.32 -6.25
CA GLU A 171 2.72 -0.97 -4.87
C GLU A 171 1.72 0.01 -4.25
N ILE A 172 0.84 0.57 -5.08
CA ILE A 172 -0.16 1.57 -4.67
C ILE A 172 -1.13 1.03 -3.60
N GLU A 173 -1.53 -0.23 -3.65
CA GLU A 173 -2.42 -0.83 -2.65
C GLU A 173 -1.76 -0.87 -1.28
N THR A 174 -0.47 -1.23 -1.25
CA THR A 174 0.33 -1.23 -0.02
C THR A 174 0.54 0.19 0.50
N GLU A 175 0.82 1.14 -0.40
CA GLU A 175 1.02 2.57 -0.06
C GLU A 175 -0.25 3.17 0.56
N MET A 176 -1.44 2.93 -0.02
CA MET A 176 -2.73 3.36 0.53
C MET A 176 -2.95 2.82 1.95
N THR A 177 -2.68 1.52 2.15
CA THR A 177 -2.86 0.87 3.45
C THR A 177 -1.95 1.50 4.51
N ILE A 178 -0.67 1.66 4.20
CA ILE A 178 0.30 2.24 5.15
C ILE A 178 -0.02 3.70 5.44
N HIS A 179 -0.41 4.46 4.41
CA HIS A 179 -0.81 5.86 4.60
C HIS A 179 -1.98 5.98 5.57
N ALA A 180 -3.04 5.19 5.35
CA ALA A 180 -4.20 5.20 6.23
C ALA A 180 -3.83 4.90 7.70
N VAL A 181 -3.03 3.87 7.91
CA VAL A 181 -2.59 3.47 9.27
C VAL A 181 -1.64 4.50 9.89
N ASP A 182 -0.66 5.00 9.12
CA ASP A 182 0.30 6.00 9.62
C ASP A 182 -0.36 7.33 10.00
N LYS A 183 -1.41 7.70 9.27
CA LYS A 183 -2.18 8.93 9.49
C LYS A 183 -3.40 8.71 10.41
N ASN A 184 -3.46 7.56 11.09
CA ASN A 184 -4.53 7.24 12.05
C ASN A 184 -5.96 7.40 11.48
N MET A 185 -6.13 7.14 10.19
CA MET A 185 -7.43 7.16 9.53
C MET A 185 -8.22 5.89 9.88
N ALA A 186 -9.56 5.98 9.88
CA ALA A 186 -10.43 4.85 10.17
C ALA A 186 -10.38 3.81 9.05
N VAL A 187 -9.92 2.58 9.36
CA VAL A 187 -9.80 1.48 8.39
C VAL A 187 -10.58 0.27 8.86
N GLU A 188 -11.45 -0.24 7.98
CA GLU A 188 -12.25 -1.45 8.21
C GLU A 188 -11.94 -2.53 7.18
N ASN A 189 -12.09 -3.82 7.56
CA ASN A 189 -11.96 -4.95 6.66
C ASN A 189 -13.34 -5.57 6.42
N VAL A 190 -13.70 -5.78 5.16
CA VAL A 190 -14.93 -6.49 4.75
C VAL A 190 -14.52 -7.73 3.99
N VAL A 191 -15.01 -8.90 4.42
CA VAL A 191 -14.79 -10.14 3.66
C VAL A 191 -15.56 -10.02 2.35
N VAL A 192 -14.83 -10.16 1.24
CA VAL A 192 -15.38 -10.07 -0.12
C VAL A 192 -15.17 -11.39 -0.86
N GLY A 193 -16.06 -11.72 -1.77
CA GLY A 193 -15.89 -12.84 -2.69
C GLY A 193 -14.64 -12.65 -3.56
N TYR A 194 -14.13 -13.77 -4.07
CA TYR A 194 -13.07 -13.77 -5.07
C TYR A 194 -13.39 -14.82 -6.13
N ARG A 195 -13.26 -14.45 -7.39
CA ARG A 195 -13.46 -15.32 -8.55
C ARG A 195 -12.15 -15.51 -9.29
N ASP A 196 -11.91 -16.70 -9.82
CA ASP A 196 -10.78 -16.89 -10.74
C ASP A 196 -11.01 -16.09 -12.03
N ARG A 197 -9.91 -15.63 -12.61
CA ARG A 197 -9.95 -14.94 -13.91
C ARG A 197 -10.53 -15.84 -14.97
N PRO A 198 -11.33 -15.30 -15.91
CA PRO A 198 -11.78 -16.07 -17.06
C PRO A 198 -10.62 -16.66 -17.86
N GLU A 199 -10.84 -17.81 -18.47
CA GLU A 199 -9.83 -18.48 -19.31
C GLU A 199 -9.27 -17.55 -20.39
N GLY A 200 -7.94 -17.54 -20.52
CA GLY A 200 -7.21 -16.70 -21.47
C GLY A 200 -6.92 -15.27 -20.99
N SER A 201 -7.15 -14.95 -19.71
CA SER A 201 -6.62 -13.74 -19.06
C SER A 201 -5.32 -14.11 -18.31
N GLU A 202 -4.18 -13.49 -18.68
CA GLU A 202 -2.89 -13.78 -18.05
C GLU A 202 -2.62 -12.89 -16.84
N SER A 203 -2.07 -13.49 -15.77
CA SER A 203 -1.56 -12.75 -14.63
C SER A 203 -0.24 -12.06 -14.99
N LYS A 204 -0.18 -10.76 -14.84
CA LYS A 204 1.01 -9.93 -15.12
C LYS A 204 2.07 -9.99 -14.00
N LEU A 205 1.93 -10.89 -12.99
CA LEU A 205 2.82 -11.02 -11.83
C LEU A 205 3.79 -12.19 -11.97
N ASN A 206 5.09 -11.94 -11.71
CA ASN A 206 6.17 -12.93 -11.78
C ASN A 206 6.67 -13.28 -10.36
N THR A 207 6.47 -14.50 -9.88
CA THR A 207 6.50 -14.91 -8.46
C THR A 207 7.83 -14.66 -7.71
N VAL A 208 8.99 -14.90 -8.30
CA VAL A 208 10.30 -14.77 -7.60
C VAL A 208 10.84 -13.34 -7.64
N SER A 209 10.78 -12.69 -8.80
CA SER A 209 11.15 -11.27 -8.96
C SER A 209 10.30 -10.36 -8.08
N ASP A 210 9.02 -10.69 -7.93
CA ASP A 210 8.08 -9.89 -7.16
C ASP A 210 8.26 -10.07 -5.65
N GLY A 211 8.70 -11.26 -5.17
CA GLY A 211 9.06 -11.47 -3.76
C GLY A 211 10.20 -10.56 -3.29
N ILE A 212 11.25 -10.39 -4.10
CA ILE A 212 12.37 -9.49 -3.80
C ILE A 212 11.92 -8.02 -3.82
N LYS A 213 11.08 -7.64 -4.79
CA LYS A 213 10.50 -6.28 -4.85
C LYS A 213 9.67 -5.98 -3.62
N VAL A 214 8.88 -6.93 -3.17
CA VAL A 214 8.07 -6.83 -1.95
C VAL A 214 8.94 -6.61 -0.72
N LEU A 215 10.00 -7.41 -0.51
CA LEU A 215 10.93 -7.22 0.60
C LEU A 215 11.60 -5.84 0.56
N LYS A 216 12.08 -5.41 -0.60
CA LYS A 216 12.62 -4.05 -0.79
C LYS A 216 11.60 -2.98 -0.44
N THR A 217 10.34 -3.19 -0.81
CA THR A 217 9.24 -2.25 -0.49
C THR A 217 9.01 -2.19 1.01
N ILE A 218 8.97 -3.33 1.73
CA ILE A 218 8.81 -3.35 3.19
C ILE A 218 9.95 -2.60 3.87
N VAL A 219 11.20 -2.86 3.50
CA VAL A 219 12.37 -2.16 4.07
C VAL A 219 12.32 -0.66 3.78
N LYS A 220 11.96 -0.27 2.55
CA LYS A 220 11.79 1.13 2.16
C LYS A 220 10.69 1.81 3.00
N LEU A 221 9.57 1.13 3.18
CA LEU A 221 8.45 1.65 3.96
C LEU A 221 8.80 1.75 5.44
N TRP A 222 9.46 0.73 6.02
CA TRP A 222 9.95 0.78 7.39
C TRP A 222 10.88 1.96 7.61
N LYS A 223 11.89 2.14 6.73
CA LYS A 223 12.80 3.29 6.78
C LYS A 223 12.06 4.64 6.68
N ASN A 224 11.05 4.75 5.80
CA ASN A 224 10.40 6.02 5.52
C ASN A 224 9.32 6.40 6.55
N TYR A 225 8.63 5.43 7.14
CA TYR A 225 7.51 5.70 8.06
C TYR A 225 7.85 5.49 9.53
N LYS A 226 8.88 4.69 9.84
CA LYS A 226 9.36 4.41 11.20
C LYS A 226 10.88 4.52 11.27
N PRO A 227 11.48 5.67 10.90
CA PRO A 227 12.93 5.81 10.79
C PRO A 227 13.63 5.60 12.12
N PHE A 228 13.10 6.07 13.24
CA PHE A 228 13.69 5.84 14.54
C PHE A 228 13.88 4.34 14.81
N SER A 229 12.84 3.53 14.63
CA SER A 229 12.92 2.08 14.81
C SER A 229 13.93 1.42 13.85
N PHE A 230 13.94 1.85 12.58
CA PHE A 230 14.83 1.32 11.55
C PHE A 230 16.31 1.61 11.87
N PHE A 231 16.64 2.87 12.14
CA PHE A 231 18.00 3.29 12.40
C PHE A 231 18.50 2.85 13.77
N THR A 232 17.62 2.74 14.78
CA THR A 232 17.95 2.14 16.08
C THR A 232 18.28 0.66 15.92
N PHE A 233 17.53 -0.09 15.09
CA PHE A 233 17.87 -1.48 14.79
C PHE A 233 19.29 -1.61 14.18
N ILE A 234 19.63 -0.75 13.22
CA ILE A 234 20.98 -0.72 12.63
C ILE A 234 22.03 -0.38 13.70
N ALA A 235 21.78 0.63 14.54
CA ALA A 235 22.69 1.04 15.60
C ALA A 235 22.96 -0.10 16.60
N VAL A 236 21.91 -0.78 17.04
CA VAL A 236 22.03 -1.93 17.95
C VAL A 236 22.78 -3.08 17.27
N LEU A 237 22.49 -3.38 16.01
CA LEU A 237 23.19 -4.42 15.26
C LEU A 237 24.70 -4.13 15.17
N LEU A 238 25.09 -2.90 14.80
CA LEU A 238 26.48 -2.49 14.73
C LEU A 238 27.17 -2.55 16.11
N THR A 239 26.48 -2.14 17.16
CA THR A 239 26.98 -2.20 18.54
C THR A 239 27.20 -3.65 18.98
N VAL A 240 26.25 -4.56 18.71
CA VAL A 240 26.35 -5.98 19.03
C VAL A 240 27.51 -6.63 18.27
N ILE A 241 27.65 -6.37 16.98
CA ILE A 241 28.77 -6.87 16.17
C ILE A 241 30.10 -6.36 16.72
N SER A 242 30.17 -5.05 17.02
CA SER A 242 31.38 -4.45 17.58
C SER A 242 31.75 -5.07 18.93
N ALA A 243 30.78 -5.26 19.83
CA ALA A 243 31.01 -5.87 21.14
C ALA A 243 31.41 -7.35 21.01
N ALA A 244 30.82 -8.11 20.11
CA ALA A 244 31.14 -9.52 19.87
C ALA A 244 32.59 -9.74 19.40
N VAL A 245 33.19 -8.77 18.71
CA VAL A 245 34.59 -8.80 18.29
C VAL A 245 35.49 -8.15 19.35
N PHE A 246 35.09 -7.01 19.91
CA PHE A 246 35.87 -6.27 20.90
C PHE A 246 36.18 -7.09 22.15
N ILE A 247 35.16 -7.76 22.70
CA ILE A 247 35.33 -8.49 23.98
C ILE A 247 36.38 -9.59 23.87
N PRO A 248 36.32 -10.57 22.93
CA PRO A 248 37.29 -11.65 22.87
C PRO A 248 38.63 -11.23 22.30
N VAL A 249 38.69 -10.27 21.37
CA VAL A 249 39.91 -9.93 20.62
C VAL A 249 40.74 -8.84 21.30
N ILE A 250 40.10 -7.90 22.00
CA ILE A 250 40.75 -6.75 22.61
C ILE A 250 40.65 -6.79 24.14
N PHE A 251 39.41 -6.85 24.68
CA PHE A 251 39.14 -6.64 26.09
C PHE A 251 39.70 -7.77 26.98
N VAL A 252 39.45 -9.03 26.65
CA VAL A 252 39.94 -10.19 27.44
C VAL A 252 41.45 -10.30 27.41
N PRO A 253 42.16 -10.18 26.28
CA PRO A 253 43.64 -10.16 26.27
C PRO A 253 44.21 -8.95 27.00
N TYR A 254 43.60 -7.77 26.90
CA TYR A 254 44.03 -6.58 27.63
C TYR A 254 44.05 -6.80 29.16
N ILE A 255 42.95 -7.38 29.70
CA ILE A 255 42.88 -7.68 31.14
C ILE A 255 43.97 -8.66 31.57
N LYS A 256 44.35 -9.63 30.71
CA LYS A 256 45.34 -10.65 31.02
C LYS A 256 46.81 -10.16 30.91
N THR A 257 47.08 -9.25 29.97
CA THR A 257 48.48 -8.86 29.62
C THR A 257 48.80 -7.41 29.91
N GLY A 258 47.80 -6.55 30.16
CA GLY A 258 47.96 -5.09 30.29
C GLY A 258 48.28 -4.38 28.96
N LEU A 259 48.37 -5.12 27.86
CA LEU A 259 48.69 -4.58 26.53
C LEU A 259 47.50 -4.67 25.61
N VAL A 260 47.30 -3.65 24.75
CA VAL A 260 46.25 -3.64 23.72
C VAL A 260 46.71 -4.45 22.52
N PRO A 261 46.19 -5.67 22.29
CA PRO A 261 46.52 -6.44 21.10
C PRO A 261 45.68 -5.92 19.90
N ASN A 262 46.14 -6.25 18.70
CA ASN A 262 45.39 -5.99 17.46
C ASN A 262 44.89 -4.54 17.31
N PHE A 263 45.78 -3.56 17.49
CA PHE A 263 45.46 -2.14 17.40
C PHE A 263 44.69 -1.73 16.12
N PRO A 264 44.97 -2.29 14.92
CA PRO A 264 44.16 -2.02 13.73
C PRO A 264 42.66 -2.42 13.89
N THR A 265 42.40 -3.55 14.54
CA THR A 265 41.01 -4.01 14.81
C THR A 265 40.31 -3.04 15.76
N LEU A 266 41.01 -2.52 16.80
CA LEU A 266 40.42 -1.52 17.70
C LEU A 266 39.99 -0.26 16.95
N ILE A 267 40.83 0.23 16.02
CA ILE A 267 40.48 1.39 15.18
C ILE A 267 39.24 1.13 14.32
N VAL A 268 39.18 -0.02 13.65
CA VAL A 268 38.02 -0.39 12.83
C VAL A 268 36.74 -0.45 13.68
N LEU A 269 36.81 -1.07 14.86
CA LEU A 269 35.67 -1.13 15.78
C LEU A 269 35.23 0.26 16.27
N GLY A 270 36.17 1.17 16.48
CA GLY A 270 35.89 2.58 16.79
C GLY A 270 35.06 3.26 15.69
N PHE A 271 35.41 3.04 14.41
CA PHE A 271 34.62 3.55 13.29
C PHE A 271 33.26 2.89 13.19
N VAL A 272 33.12 1.59 13.46
CA VAL A 272 31.81 0.90 13.50
C VAL A 272 30.96 1.48 14.61
N MET A 273 31.47 1.74 15.80
CA MET A 273 30.75 2.38 16.90
C MET A 273 30.32 3.80 16.56
N MET A 274 31.19 4.57 15.90
CA MET A 274 30.82 5.91 15.40
C MET A 274 29.69 5.82 14.42
N GLY A 275 29.72 4.85 13.50
CA GLY A 275 28.60 4.56 12.57
C GLY A 275 27.28 4.22 13.30
N ALA A 276 27.36 3.47 14.42
CA ALA A 276 26.19 3.18 15.25
C ALA A 276 25.59 4.45 15.88
N ILE A 277 26.45 5.32 16.45
CA ILE A 277 26.02 6.60 17.06
C ILE A 277 25.39 7.51 15.99
N ILE A 278 26.02 7.65 14.82
CA ILE A 278 25.49 8.46 13.71
C ILE A 278 24.14 7.90 13.24
N SER A 279 24.02 6.57 13.13
CA SER A 279 22.77 5.92 12.75
C SER A 279 21.66 6.25 13.75
N PHE A 280 21.89 6.10 15.04
CA PHE A 280 20.93 6.43 16.09
C PHE A 280 20.50 7.91 16.05
N ALA A 281 21.45 8.83 15.95
CA ALA A 281 21.18 10.26 15.83
C ALA A 281 20.37 10.61 14.59
N SER A 282 20.69 9.98 13.45
CA SER A 282 19.92 10.14 12.21
C SER A 282 18.47 9.66 12.38
N GLY A 283 18.26 8.55 13.09
CA GLY A 283 16.93 8.04 13.42
C GLY A 283 16.10 9.06 14.21
N MET A 284 16.66 9.70 15.22
CA MET A 284 15.99 10.73 16.03
C MET A 284 15.60 11.97 15.19
N ILE A 285 16.51 12.44 14.34
CA ILE A 285 16.27 13.61 13.47
C ILE A 285 15.12 13.31 12.49
N LEU A 286 15.17 12.16 11.82
CA LEU A 286 14.16 11.77 10.86
C LEU A 286 12.79 11.55 11.52
N ASP A 287 12.75 11.01 12.73
CA ASP A 287 11.50 10.85 13.49
C ASP A 287 10.84 12.20 13.80
N THR A 288 11.65 13.19 14.19
CA THR A 288 11.17 14.57 14.43
C THR A 288 10.56 15.18 13.17
N ILE A 289 11.15 14.93 11.99
CA ILE A 289 10.63 15.38 10.70
C ILE A 289 9.28 14.70 10.42
N ILE A 290 9.15 13.39 10.63
CA ILE A 290 7.89 12.67 10.43
C ILE A 290 6.80 13.17 11.38
N GLN A 291 7.11 13.44 12.65
CA GLN A 291 6.15 14.01 13.58
C GLN A 291 5.65 15.41 13.13
N LYS A 292 6.53 16.19 12.51
CA LYS A 292 6.13 17.46 11.89
C LYS A 292 5.21 17.22 10.69
N GLU A 293 5.53 16.29 9.80
CA GLU A 293 4.69 15.96 8.65
C GLU A 293 3.29 15.46 9.06
N LYS A 294 3.20 14.67 10.15
CA LYS A 294 1.90 14.22 10.69
C LYS A 294 1.05 15.41 11.17
N ARG A 295 1.65 16.38 11.86
CA ARG A 295 0.93 17.60 12.27
C ARG A 295 0.47 18.43 11.07
N GLU A 296 1.31 18.59 10.06
CA GLU A 296 0.94 19.29 8.83
C GLU A 296 -0.19 18.56 8.07
N PHE A 297 -0.19 17.22 8.11
CA PHE A 297 -1.26 16.42 7.53
C PHE A 297 -2.61 16.71 8.21
N GLU A 298 -2.67 16.72 9.55
CA GLU A 298 -3.88 17.06 10.28
C GLU A 298 -4.43 18.45 9.92
N TYR A 299 -3.57 19.45 9.77
CA TYR A 299 -3.99 20.78 9.29
C TYR A 299 -4.57 20.74 7.87
N ARG A 300 -4.00 19.91 6.98
CA ARG A 300 -4.55 19.71 5.62
C ARG A 300 -5.92 19.06 5.66
N LEU A 301 -6.12 18.05 6.52
CA LEU A 301 -7.43 17.41 6.67
C LEU A 301 -8.51 18.42 7.08
N VAL A 302 -8.22 19.29 8.04
CA VAL A 302 -9.13 20.37 8.45
C VAL A 302 -9.42 21.31 7.26
N SER A 303 -8.43 21.66 6.46
CA SER A 303 -8.60 22.49 5.28
C SER A 303 -9.49 21.83 4.21
N ILE A 304 -9.28 20.54 3.94
CA ILE A 304 -10.09 19.76 2.98
C ILE A 304 -11.53 19.66 3.50
N TRP A 305 -11.72 19.34 4.78
CA TRP A 305 -13.02 19.27 5.41
C TRP A 305 -13.80 20.59 5.29
N ASN A 306 -13.16 21.71 5.59
CA ASN A 306 -13.78 23.02 5.47
C ASN A 306 -14.14 23.39 4.03
N SER A 307 -13.42 22.84 3.03
CA SER A 307 -13.73 23.08 1.63
C SER A 307 -14.99 22.34 1.15
N LEU A 308 -15.33 21.21 1.79
CA LEU A 308 -16.56 20.46 1.50
C LEU A 308 -17.82 21.22 1.92
N TRP A 309 -17.78 21.92 3.06
CA TRP A 309 -18.93 22.62 3.62
C TRP A 309 -19.13 24.05 3.08
N LYS A 310 -18.18 24.53 2.27
CA LYS A 310 -18.28 25.84 1.59
C LYS A 310 -18.84 25.76 0.16
N LYS A 311 -19.10 24.57 -0.35
CA LYS A 311 -19.81 24.31 -1.62
C LYS A 311 -21.25 23.92 -1.34
#